data_235ec137e2a4d8bbc9f19c3149d77053
#
_entry.id   235ec137e2a4d8bbc9f19c3149d77053
#
_cell.length_a   1.000
_cell.length_b   1.000
_cell.length_c   1.000
_cell.angle_alpha   90.00
_cell.angle_beta   90.00
_cell.angle_gamma   90.00
#
_symmetry.space_group_name_H-M   'P 1'
#
loop_
_entity.id
_entity.type
_entity.pdbx_description
1 polymer ?
#
loop_
_entity_poly.entity_id
_entity_poly.type
_entity_poly.pdbx_seq_one_letter_code
_entity_poly.pdbx_strand_id
1 'polypeptide(L)'
;LPWYSLFIVTLTIIITSSVVYNINYKEEFVDPNIYPTTMVSYMKKNLDMKNVTLYNEYDFGSYLLYQDIKVFVDSRCDLYTRPFNHKNDIFNESMKITEKYGRVFQKYHITHILIYKDTDLNQILAASSNYKLIHKEGRFMLYEYLANTKEESTV
;
A
#
# COMPACT_ATOMS: atom_id res chain seq x y z
N LEU A 1 15.03 -37.13 42.55
CA LEU A 1 15.66 -36.13 41.62
C LEU A 1 16.14 -34.98 42.46
N PRO A 2 17.41 -34.53 42.31
CA PRO A 2 17.89 -33.39 43.07
C PRO A 2 17.09 -32.11 42.67
N TRP A 3 16.84 -31.26 43.67
CA TRP A 3 15.98 -30.07 43.51
C TRP A 3 16.41 -29.14 42.37
N TYR A 4 17.69 -29.06 42.05
CA TYR A 4 18.23 -28.25 40.95
C TYR A 4 17.81 -28.78 39.58
N SER A 5 17.57 -30.08 39.41
CA SER A 5 17.08 -30.61 38.13
C SER A 5 15.63 -30.17 37.85
N LEU A 6 14.79 -30.10 38.88
CA LEU A 6 13.45 -29.57 38.77
C LEU A 6 13.50 -28.08 38.41
N PHE A 7 14.40 -27.31 39.00
CA PHE A 7 14.58 -25.88 38.67
C PHE A 7 15.03 -25.68 37.23
N ILE A 8 15.97 -26.47 36.73
CA ILE A 8 16.44 -26.40 35.33
C ILE A 8 15.30 -26.73 34.37
N VAL A 9 14.52 -27.77 34.62
CA VAL A 9 13.39 -28.15 33.77
C VAL A 9 12.34 -27.03 33.72
N THR A 10 11.98 -26.47 34.88
CA THR A 10 11.00 -25.35 34.93
C THR A 10 11.51 -24.12 34.18
N LEU A 11 12.79 -23.76 34.36
CA LEU A 11 13.40 -22.63 33.67
C LEU A 11 13.42 -22.87 32.14
N THR A 12 13.74 -24.06 31.69
CA THR A 12 13.74 -24.42 30.29
C THR A 12 12.31 -24.31 29.68
N ILE A 13 11.29 -24.78 30.41
CA ILE A 13 9.89 -24.66 29.95
C ILE A 13 9.48 -23.18 29.84
N ILE A 14 9.84 -22.34 30.81
CA ILE A 14 9.53 -20.91 30.77
C ILE A 14 10.21 -20.25 29.58
N ILE A 15 11.48 -20.52 29.34
CA ILE A 15 12.24 -19.93 28.23
C ILE A 15 11.65 -20.41 26.89
N THR A 16 11.41 -21.70 26.71
CA THR A 16 10.84 -22.23 25.47
C THR A 16 9.43 -21.72 25.22
N SER A 17 8.59 -21.63 26.26
CA SER A 17 7.24 -21.06 26.14
C SER A 17 7.29 -19.57 25.76
N SER A 18 8.21 -18.82 26.33
CA SER A 18 8.42 -17.40 25.98
C SER A 18 8.89 -17.24 24.55
N VAL A 19 9.82 -18.07 24.08
CA VAL A 19 10.31 -18.05 22.70
C VAL A 19 9.19 -18.44 21.74
N VAL A 20 8.44 -19.52 22.02
CA VAL A 20 7.30 -19.95 21.20
C VAL A 20 6.21 -18.88 21.17
N TYR A 21 5.91 -18.26 22.31
CA TYR A 21 4.98 -17.14 22.39
C TYR A 21 5.43 -15.97 21.51
N ASN A 22 6.67 -15.53 21.59
CA ASN A 22 7.21 -14.43 20.76
C ASN A 22 7.27 -14.78 19.27
N ILE A 23 7.52 -16.06 18.90
CA ILE A 23 7.51 -16.50 17.49
C ILE A 23 6.09 -16.56 16.94
N ASN A 24 5.11 -17.02 17.74
CA ASN A 24 3.71 -17.12 17.31
C ASN A 24 2.94 -15.79 17.48
N TYR A 25 3.36 -14.96 18.42
CA TYR A 25 2.88 -13.60 18.56
C TYR A 25 3.58 -12.73 17.51
N LYS A 26 3.22 -12.97 16.26
CA LYS A 26 3.32 -11.92 15.26
C LYS A 26 2.29 -10.87 15.67
N GLU A 27 2.67 -10.00 16.59
CA GLU A 27 2.03 -8.70 16.61
C GLU A 27 2.03 -8.25 15.16
N GLU A 28 0.86 -7.90 14.66
CA GLU A 28 0.81 -7.05 13.50
C GLU A 28 1.47 -5.74 13.97
N PHE A 29 2.79 -5.64 13.79
CA PHE A 29 3.57 -4.42 14.04
C PHE A 29 3.01 -3.24 13.26
N VAL A 30 2.00 -3.51 12.47
CA VAL A 30 1.40 -2.59 11.51
C VAL A 30 -0.08 -2.50 11.83
N ASP A 31 -0.51 -1.37 12.39
CA ASP A 31 -1.91 -1.12 12.68
C ASP A 31 -2.72 -1.10 11.35
N PRO A 32 -3.70 -2.00 11.18
CA PRO A 32 -4.52 -2.07 9.98
C PRO A 32 -5.43 -0.85 9.79
N ASN A 33 -5.62 -0.03 10.83
CA ASN A 33 -6.33 1.23 10.70
C ASN A 33 -5.44 2.35 10.10
N ILE A 34 -4.12 2.22 10.19
CA ILE A 34 -3.16 3.19 9.67
C ILE A 34 -2.63 2.75 8.31
N TYR A 35 -2.35 1.45 8.16
CA TYR A 35 -1.74 0.89 6.96
C TYR A 35 -2.67 -0.11 6.25
N PRO A 36 -2.66 -0.17 4.92
CA PRO A 36 -3.58 -0.98 4.12
C PRO A 36 -3.18 -2.46 4.07
N THR A 37 -3.07 -3.15 5.24
CA THR A 37 -2.55 -4.53 5.35
C THR A 37 -3.39 -5.54 4.58
N THR A 38 -4.70 -5.52 4.78
CA THR A 38 -5.66 -6.39 4.11
C THR A 38 -5.81 -6.03 2.64
N MET A 39 -5.75 -4.74 2.29
CA MET A 39 -5.74 -4.27 0.91
C MET A 39 -4.53 -4.79 0.13
N VAL A 40 -3.34 -4.78 0.72
CA VAL A 40 -2.13 -5.37 0.13
C VAL A 40 -2.31 -6.86 -0.11
N SER A 41 -2.87 -7.58 0.86
CA SER A 41 -3.19 -9.01 0.72
C SER A 41 -4.18 -9.25 -0.42
N TYR A 42 -5.22 -8.42 -0.54
CA TYR A 42 -6.17 -8.47 -1.64
C TYR A 42 -5.49 -8.23 -3.00
N MET A 43 -4.68 -7.18 -3.11
CA MET A 43 -3.96 -6.84 -4.34
C MET A 43 -3.05 -7.98 -4.81
N LYS A 44 -2.21 -8.51 -3.91
CA LYS A 44 -1.30 -9.62 -4.22
C LYS A 44 -2.02 -10.91 -4.64
N LYS A 45 -3.23 -11.13 -4.13
CA LYS A 45 -4.03 -12.34 -4.44
C LYS A 45 -4.84 -12.21 -5.74
N ASN A 46 -5.34 -11.02 -6.05
CA ASN A 46 -6.38 -10.83 -7.08
C ASN A 46 -5.90 -10.04 -8.30
N LEU A 47 -4.75 -9.36 -8.23
CA LEU A 47 -4.21 -8.56 -9.32
C LEU A 47 -2.90 -9.16 -9.85
N ASP A 48 -2.68 -9.05 -11.15
CA ASP A 48 -1.36 -9.29 -11.71
C ASP A 48 -0.45 -8.08 -11.43
N MET A 49 0.27 -8.15 -10.32
CA MET A 49 1.12 -7.07 -9.82
C MET A 49 2.20 -6.60 -10.82
N LYS A 50 2.51 -7.40 -11.84
CA LYS A 50 3.47 -7.01 -12.90
C LYS A 50 2.89 -5.94 -13.82
N ASN A 51 1.56 -5.94 -13.98
CA ASN A 51 0.81 -5.01 -14.83
C ASN A 51 0.16 -3.87 -14.02
N VAL A 52 0.41 -3.82 -12.70
CA VAL A 52 -0.08 -2.74 -11.85
C VAL A 52 0.92 -1.58 -11.82
N THR A 53 0.48 -0.41 -12.28
CA THR A 53 1.12 0.89 -12.00
C THR A 53 0.25 1.61 -11.00
N LEU A 54 0.69 1.63 -9.75
CA LEU A 54 -0.11 2.10 -8.62
C LEU A 54 0.12 3.59 -8.35
N TYR A 55 -0.96 4.36 -8.24
CA TYR A 55 -0.95 5.61 -7.48
C TYR A 55 -1.32 5.31 -6.03
N ASN A 56 -0.58 5.85 -5.08
CA ASN A 56 -0.83 5.71 -3.65
C ASN A 56 -0.68 7.04 -2.91
N GLU A 57 -1.39 7.16 -1.79
CA GLU A 57 -1.18 8.25 -0.85
C GLU A 57 0.21 8.16 -0.20
N TYR A 58 0.76 9.33 0.11
CA TYR A 58 2.09 9.48 0.71
C TYR A 58 2.26 8.70 2.01
N ASP A 59 1.26 8.77 2.90
CA ASP A 59 1.34 8.29 4.28
C ASP A 59 1.64 6.79 4.41
N PHE A 60 1.16 5.97 3.48
CA PHE A 60 1.39 4.53 3.51
C PHE A 60 2.31 4.00 2.40
N GLY A 61 2.93 4.90 1.63
CA GLY A 61 3.83 4.51 0.54
C GLY A 61 5.01 3.66 1.03
N SER A 62 5.63 4.01 2.14
CA SER A 62 6.72 3.23 2.72
C SER A 62 6.30 1.82 3.15
N TYR A 63 5.07 1.66 3.63
CA TYR A 63 4.52 0.35 3.95
C TYR A 63 4.33 -0.49 2.67
N LEU A 64 3.79 0.08 1.61
CA LEU A 64 3.66 -0.60 0.31
C LEU A 64 5.02 -1.05 -0.23
N LEU A 65 6.03 -0.18 -0.13
CA LEU A 65 7.39 -0.50 -0.55
C LEU A 65 7.98 -1.66 0.28
N TYR A 66 7.76 -1.66 1.58
CA TYR A 66 8.14 -2.78 2.45
C TYR A 66 7.45 -4.09 2.06
N GLN A 67 6.28 -4.00 1.45
CA GLN A 67 5.52 -5.13 0.91
C GLN A 67 5.89 -5.49 -0.54
N ASP A 68 7.01 -5.00 -1.07
CA ASP A 68 7.48 -5.22 -2.45
C ASP A 68 6.50 -4.70 -3.52
N ILE A 69 5.71 -3.68 -3.21
CA ILE A 69 4.82 -3.02 -4.16
C ILE A 69 5.49 -1.74 -4.64
N LYS A 70 5.57 -1.55 -5.96
CA LYS A 70 6.05 -0.29 -6.54
C LYS A 70 5.10 0.85 -6.17
N VAL A 71 5.65 1.94 -5.67
CA VAL A 71 4.89 3.09 -5.18
C VAL A 71 5.04 4.29 -6.11
N PHE A 72 4.04 5.16 -6.11
CA PHE A 72 4.12 6.47 -6.74
C PHE A 72 4.96 7.42 -5.91
N VAL A 73 4.69 7.47 -4.59
CA VAL A 73 5.43 8.25 -3.58
C VAL A 73 5.55 7.49 -2.27
N ASP A 74 6.58 7.81 -1.49
CA ASP A 74 6.77 7.33 -0.11
C ASP A 74 7.46 8.39 0.76
N SER A 75 7.73 8.09 2.02
CA SER A 75 8.32 9.02 3.01
C SER A 75 9.70 9.58 2.64
N ARG A 76 10.35 9.03 1.62
CA ARG A 76 11.63 9.57 1.07
C ARG A 76 11.35 10.66 0.05
N CYS A 77 10.54 11.64 0.40
CA CYS A 77 10.01 12.69 -0.49
C CYS A 77 11.08 13.35 -1.39
N ASP A 78 12.31 13.51 -0.92
CA ASP A 78 13.41 14.11 -1.67
C ASP A 78 13.72 13.37 -2.97
N LEU A 79 13.59 12.03 -2.99
CA LEU A 79 13.83 11.21 -4.18
C LEU A 79 12.87 11.55 -5.33
N TYR A 80 11.69 12.08 -5.01
CA TYR A 80 10.62 12.38 -5.94
C TYR A 80 10.59 13.84 -6.37
N THR A 81 11.58 14.64 -5.94
CA THR A 81 11.70 16.05 -6.31
C THR A 81 12.64 16.24 -7.48
N ARG A 82 12.38 17.27 -8.30
CA ARG A 82 13.19 17.56 -9.48
C ARG A 82 14.67 17.85 -9.17
N PRO A 83 15.03 18.56 -8.09
CA PRO A 83 16.43 18.77 -7.73
C PRO A 83 17.20 17.48 -7.52
N PHE A 84 16.57 16.43 -7.03
CA PHE A 84 17.19 15.16 -6.74
C PHE A 84 17.20 14.20 -7.95
N ASN A 85 16.04 14.01 -8.59
CA ASN A 85 15.91 13.02 -9.68
C ASN A 85 16.20 13.57 -11.08
N HIS A 86 16.40 14.88 -11.21
CA HIS A 86 16.67 15.61 -12.45
C HIS A 86 15.61 15.46 -13.56
N LYS A 87 14.40 15.02 -13.21
CA LYS A 87 13.31 14.75 -14.16
C LYS A 87 12.02 15.48 -13.78
N ASN A 88 11.20 14.80 -13.00
CA ASN A 88 9.86 15.25 -12.65
C ASN A 88 9.76 15.59 -11.18
N ASP A 89 8.87 16.51 -10.83
CA ASP A 89 8.53 16.82 -9.44
C ASP A 89 7.30 16.01 -9.03
N ILE A 90 7.49 14.69 -8.92
CA ILE A 90 6.44 13.71 -8.61
C ILE A 90 5.83 14.01 -7.24
N PHE A 91 6.66 14.43 -6.28
CA PHE A 91 6.18 14.77 -4.95
C PHE A 91 5.18 15.94 -4.98
N ASN A 92 5.51 17.03 -5.66
CA ASN A 92 4.61 18.17 -5.81
C ASN A 92 3.36 17.81 -6.65
N GLU A 93 3.51 16.92 -7.64
CA GLU A 93 2.36 16.42 -8.40
C GLU A 93 1.42 15.59 -7.52
N SER A 94 1.95 14.76 -6.61
CA SER A 94 1.13 14.01 -5.66
C SER A 94 0.41 14.91 -4.64
N MET A 95 1.07 15.94 -4.14
CA MET A 95 0.47 16.88 -3.19
C MET A 95 -0.66 17.73 -3.81
N LYS A 96 -0.65 17.89 -5.13
CA LYS A 96 -1.69 18.61 -5.90
C LYS A 96 -2.55 17.70 -6.74
N ILE A 97 -2.68 16.44 -6.34
CA ILE A 97 -3.30 15.42 -7.15
C ILE A 97 -4.77 15.72 -7.47
N THR A 98 -5.53 16.21 -6.50
CA THR A 98 -6.95 16.54 -6.66
C THR A 98 -7.21 17.48 -7.83
N GLU A 99 -6.30 18.44 -8.07
CA GLU A 99 -6.43 19.41 -9.16
C GLU A 99 -5.99 18.85 -10.52
N LYS A 100 -5.16 17.80 -10.54
CA LYS A 100 -4.42 17.39 -11.74
C LYS A 100 -4.45 15.88 -11.99
N TYR A 101 -5.29 15.13 -11.26
CA TYR A 101 -5.29 13.66 -11.27
C TYR A 101 -5.34 13.06 -12.69
N GLY A 102 -6.23 13.53 -13.55
CA GLY A 102 -6.37 12.98 -14.91
C GLY A 102 -5.08 13.08 -15.72
N ARG A 103 -4.42 14.25 -15.69
CA ARG A 103 -3.14 14.46 -16.39
C ARG A 103 -2.00 13.66 -15.74
N VAL A 104 -1.96 13.59 -14.41
CA VAL A 104 -0.94 12.81 -13.70
C VAL A 104 -1.10 11.34 -13.95
N PHE A 105 -2.31 10.81 -13.86
CA PHE A 105 -2.58 9.39 -14.10
C PHE A 105 -2.26 8.98 -15.55
N GLN A 106 -2.61 9.80 -16.52
CA GLN A 106 -2.24 9.56 -17.91
C GLN A 106 -0.72 9.65 -18.12
N LYS A 107 -0.05 10.69 -17.59
CA LYS A 107 1.39 10.90 -17.72
C LYS A 107 2.22 9.73 -17.19
N TYR A 108 1.78 9.12 -16.09
CA TYR A 108 2.50 8.03 -15.42
C TYR A 108 1.89 6.65 -15.69
N HIS A 109 0.94 6.55 -16.62
CA HIS A 109 0.26 5.31 -17.00
C HIS A 109 -0.31 4.56 -15.78
N ILE A 110 -0.94 5.31 -14.86
CA ILE A 110 -1.54 4.75 -13.65
C ILE A 110 -2.70 3.83 -14.04
N THR A 111 -2.66 2.62 -13.56
CA THR A 111 -3.70 1.61 -13.78
C THR A 111 -4.59 1.41 -12.55
N HIS A 112 -4.02 1.58 -11.36
CA HIS A 112 -4.72 1.38 -10.09
C HIS A 112 -4.44 2.52 -9.13
N ILE A 113 -5.42 2.85 -8.30
CA ILE A 113 -5.36 3.98 -7.38
C ILE A 113 -5.76 3.49 -5.98
N LEU A 114 -4.84 3.60 -5.01
CA LEU A 114 -5.08 3.26 -3.61
C LEU A 114 -5.02 4.53 -2.76
N ILE A 115 -6.16 4.90 -2.21
CA ILE A 115 -6.36 6.17 -1.50
C ILE A 115 -7.24 5.99 -0.26
N TYR A 116 -7.28 7.02 0.57
CA TYR A 116 -8.21 7.07 1.68
C TYR A 116 -9.64 7.41 1.22
N LYS A 117 -10.62 6.85 1.93
CA LYS A 117 -12.05 7.11 1.71
C LYS A 117 -12.43 8.58 1.86
N ASP A 118 -11.82 9.27 2.83
CA ASP A 118 -12.21 10.61 3.24
C ASP A 118 -11.41 11.71 2.51
N THR A 119 -11.04 11.48 1.25
CA THR A 119 -10.33 12.45 0.40
C THR A 119 -11.22 13.00 -0.70
N ASP A 120 -10.94 14.24 -1.12
CA ASP A 120 -11.63 14.84 -2.28
C ASP A 120 -11.40 14.01 -3.54
N LEU A 121 -10.19 13.45 -3.70
CA LEU A 121 -9.90 12.57 -4.83
C LEU A 121 -10.84 11.36 -4.87
N ASN A 122 -11.13 10.75 -3.71
CA ASN A 122 -12.09 9.65 -3.66
C ASN A 122 -13.48 10.07 -4.15
N GLN A 123 -13.97 11.24 -3.77
CA GLN A 123 -15.27 11.75 -4.23
C GLN A 123 -15.29 11.93 -5.76
N ILE A 124 -14.21 12.46 -6.31
CA ILE A 124 -14.06 12.68 -7.75
C ILE A 124 -14.04 11.33 -8.51
N LEU A 125 -13.24 10.37 -8.03
CA LEU A 125 -13.12 9.07 -8.69
C LEU A 125 -14.44 8.29 -8.62
N ALA A 126 -15.13 8.34 -7.48
CA ALA A 126 -16.42 7.68 -7.29
C ALA A 126 -17.53 8.23 -8.20
N ALA A 127 -17.46 9.51 -8.57
CA ALA A 127 -18.40 10.15 -9.49
C ALA A 127 -18.08 9.91 -10.98
N SER A 128 -16.90 9.38 -11.30
CA SER A 128 -16.42 9.23 -12.67
C SER A 128 -16.60 7.80 -13.20
N SER A 129 -17.17 7.65 -14.39
CA SER A 129 -17.31 6.35 -15.08
C SER A 129 -15.98 5.76 -15.58
N ASN A 130 -14.89 6.52 -15.53
CA ASN A 130 -13.56 6.05 -15.95
C ASN A 130 -12.82 5.28 -14.84
N TYR A 131 -13.36 5.24 -13.63
CA TYR A 131 -12.75 4.55 -12.50
C TYR A 131 -13.75 3.59 -11.89
N LYS A 132 -13.29 2.38 -11.63
CA LYS A 132 -14.09 1.34 -10.99
C LYS A 132 -13.54 1.04 -9.61
N LEU A 133 -14.36 1.20 -8.58
CA LEU A 133 -14.01 0.71 -7.26
C LEU A 133 -13.98 -0.82 -7.28
N ILE A 134 -12.80 -1.42 -7.13
CA ILE A 134 -12.63 -2.88 -7.17
C ILE A 134 -12.51 -3.50 -5.78
N HIS A 135 -12.07 -2.73 -4.78
CA HIS A 135 -12.07 -3.18 -3.39
C HIS A 135 -12.11 -2.00 -2.42
N LYS A 136 -12.74 -2.23 -1.27
CA LYS A 136 -12.74 -1.28 -0.15
C LYS A 136 -12.58 -2.02 1.17
N GLU A 137 -11.78 -1.47 2.06
CA GLU A 137 -11.59 -2.01 3.40
C GLU A 137 -11.24 -0.92 4.40
N GLY A 138 -12.04 -0.81 5.48
CA GLY A 138 -11.88 0.24 6.47
C GLY A 138 -11.92 1.63 5.83
N ARG A 139 -10.80 2.34 5.93
CA ARG A 139 -10.61 3.66 5.34
C ARG A 139 -9.95 3.66 3.95
N PHE A 140 -9.58 2.49 3.42
CA PHE A 140 -8.85 2.36 2.16
C PHE A 140 -9.77 2.00 1.01
N MET A 141 -9.54 2.64 -0.15
CA MET A 141 -10.29 2.47 -1.38
C MET A 141 -9.33 2.15 -2.52
N LEU A 142 -9.59 1.07 -3.25
CA LEU A 142 -8.80 0.65 -4.41
C LEU A 142 -9.64 0.77 -5.67
N TYR A 143 -9.20 1.61 -6.59
CA TYR A 143 -9.81 1.80 -7.89
C TYR A 143 -8.96 1.23 -9.01
N GLU A 144 -9.63 0.77 -10.05
CA GLU A 144 -9.07 0.46 -11.36
C GLU A 144 -9.41 1.59 -12.35
N TYR A 145 -8.43 2.01 -13.14
CA TYR A 145 -8.62 3.01 -14.19
C TYR A 145 -9.01 2.34 -15.52
N LEU A 146 -10.22 2.55 -15.98
CA LEU A 146 -10.81 1.84 -17.13
C LEU A 146 -10.46 2.47 -18.49
N ALA A 147 -9.89 3.66 -18.55
CA ALA A 147 -9.65 4.34 -19.84
C ALA A 147 -8.57 3.64 -20.69
N ASN A 148 -7.64 2.89 -20.06
CA ASN A 148 -6.64 2.12 -20.79
C ASN A 148 -7.22 0.88 -21.50
N THR A 149 -8.37 0.38 -21.07
CA THR A 149 -9.05 -0.79 -21.70
C THR A 149 -9.85 -0.41 -22.97
N LYS A 150 -10.13 0.87 -23.19
CA LYS A 150 -10.89 1.31 -24.39
C LYS A 150 -10.02 1.52 -25.61
N GLU A 151 -8.71 1.71 -25.48
CA GLU A 151 -7.80 1.87 -26.61
C GLU A 151 -7.39 0.53 -27.24
N GLU A 152 -7.37 -0.58 -26.49
CA GLU A 152 -7.05 -1.91 -27.02
C GLU A 152 -8.23 -2.59 -27.76
N SER A 153 -9.46 -2.11 -27.58
CA SER A 153 -10.65 -2.70 -28.24
C SER A 153 -11.01 -2.05 -29.59
N THR A 154 -10.17 -1.16 -30.12
CA THR A 154 -10.43 -0.42 -31.36
C THR A 154 -9.37 -0.66 -32.44
N VAL A 155 -8.64 -1.77 -32.38
CA VAL A 155 -7.70 -2.20 -33.42
C VAL A 155 -8.19 -3.47 -34.09
#